data_5b6a9fef3c7dbe1e2ac6149c4b0ff54f
#
_entry.id   5b6a9fef3c7dbe1e2ac6149c4b0ff54f
#
_cell.length_a   1.000
_cell.length_b   1.000
_cell.length_c   1.000
_cell.angle_alpha   90.00
_cell.angle_beta   90.00
_cell.angle_gamma   90.00
#
_symmetry.space_group_name_H-M   'P 1'
#
loop_
_entity.id
_entity.type
_entity.pdbx_description
1 polymer ?
#
loop_
_entity_poly.entity_id
_entity_poly.type
_entity_poly.pdbx_seq_one_letter_code
_entity_poly.pdbx_strand_id
1 'polypeptide(L)'
;IWTLTLRLPASYCGSYSLIEIPLGTPAKRIAQAGGRFAALPGHADPLNKTPRISVRGSSQESVLTLDKAPAQPEWSGGSPTGQLLTSSRIIAGQSRRIQLYMPDVDVLQPLGLVVLPDGETWFDHLGVCAAIDVAINNGRIVPVAIMGIDNIDEHERNAILGGRSEL
;
A
#
# COMPACT_ATOMS: atom_id res chain seq x y z
N ILE A 1 -22.89 -8.84 -20.59
CA ILE A 1 -22.59 -8.31 -19.24
C ILE A 1 -22.19 -9.50 -18.38
N TRP A 2 -21.01 -9.41 -17.78
CA TRP A 2 -20.53 -10.41 -16.82
C TRP A 2 -20.83 -9.92 -15.42
N THR A 3 -21.34 -10.79 -14.56
CA THR A 3 -21.63 -10.49 -13.16
C THR A 3 -20.97 -11.55 -12.26
N LEU A 4 -20.39 -11.12 -11.16
CA LEU A 4 -19.85 -11.98 -10.11
C LEU A 4 -20.46 -11.56 -8.79
N THR A 5 -21.04 -12.53 -8.08
CA THR A 5 -21.56 -12.28 -6.73
C THR A 5 -20.64 -12.94 -5.71
N LEU A 6 -20.15 -12.16 -4.77
CA LEU A 6 -19.30 -12.64 -3.67
C LEU A 6 -20.02 -12.44 -2.33
N ARG A 7 -19.82 -13.39 -1.43
CA ARG A 7 -20.26 -13.28 -0.04
C ARG A 7 -19.08 -12.84 0.81
N LEU A 8 -19.15 -11.64 1.35
CA LEU A 8 -18.11 -11.04 2.18
C LEU A 8 -18.67 -10.65 3.55
N PRO A 9 -17.83 -10.59 4.60
CA PRO A 9 -18.23 -10.01 5.88
C PRO A 9 -18.71 -8.57 5.69
N ALA A 10 -19.75 -8.14 6.41
CA ALA A 10 -20.26 -6.77 6.29
C ALA A 10 -19.23 -5.71 6.70
N SER A 11 -18.21 -6.08 7.49
CA SER A 11 -17.07 -5.25 7.88
C SER A 11 -15.90 -5.25 6.89
N TYR A 12 -16.08 -5.86 5.71
CA TYR A 12 -15.02 -5.96 4.73
C TYR A 12 -14.62 -4.58 4.17
N CYS A 13 -13.32 -4.33 4.16
CA CYS A 13 -12.69 -3.24 3.42
C CYS A 13 -11.43 -3.79 2.76
N GLY A 14 -11.30 -3.61 1.46
CA GLY A 14 -10.16 -4.12 0.72
C GLY A 14 -10.14 -3.66 -0.72
N SER A 15 -9.05 -3.92 -1.40
CA SER A 15 -8.90 -3.62 -2.81
C SER A 15 -9.14 -4.85 -3.69
N TYR A 16 -9.48 -4.58 -4.94
CA TYR A 16 -9.62 -5.58 -5.99
C TYR A 16 -9.29 -5.00 -7.35
N SER A 17 -8.89 -5.84 -8.27
CA SER A 17 -8.66 -5.48 -9.68
C SER A 17 -9.33 -6.47 -10.61
N LEU A 18 -9.61 -6.04 -11.84
CA LEU A 18 -10.10 -6.87 -12.91
C LEU A 18 -8.92 -7.25 -13.81
N ILE A 19 -8.74 -8.55 -14.02
CA ILE A 19 -7.68 -9.06 -14.89
C ILE A 19 -8.33 -9.70 -16.11
N GLU A 20 -8.02 -9.20 -17.30
CA GLU A 20 -8.46 -9.78 -18.55
C GLU A 20 -7.58 -10.99 -18.89
N ILE A 21 -8.21 -12.13 -19.03
CA ILE A 21 -7.52 -13.37 -19.40
C ILE A 21 -7.87 -13.71 -20.85
N PRO A 22 -6.89 -13.72 -21.76
CA PRO A 22 -7.15 -14.09 -23.17
C PRO A 22 -7.79 -15.47 -23.28
N LEU A 23 -8.74 -15.61 -24.21
CA LEU A 23 -9.38 -16.89 -24.48
C LEU A 23 -8.33 -17.94 -24.89
N GLY A 24 -8.46 -19.14 -24.33
CA GLY A 24 -7.49 -20.22 -24.57
C GLY A 24 -6.27 -20.21 -23.66
N THR A 25 -6.16 -19.28 -22.71
CA THR A 25 -5.08 -19.31 -21.72
C THR A 25 -5.15 -20.61 -20.89
N PRO A 26 -4.06 -21.40 -20.80
CA PRO A 26 -4.05 -22.64 -20.04
C PRO A 26 -4.39 -22.42 -18.55
N ALA A 27 -5.19 -23.32 -17.97
CA ALA A 27 -5.63 -23.23 -16.57
C ALA A 27 -4.45 -23.08 -15.58
N LYS A 28 -3.32 -23.73 -15.85
CA LYS A 28 -2.11 -23.60 -15.03
C LYS A 28 -1.58 -22.17 -15.00
N ARG A 29 -1.63 -21.45 -16.14
CA ARG A 29 -1.23 -20.04 -16.22
C ARG A 29 -2.22 -19.14 -15.48
N ILE A 30 -3.51 -19.44 -15.55
CA ILE A 30 -4.55 -18.71 -14.81
C ILE A 30 -4.35 -18.88 -13.31
N ALA A 31 -4.11 -20.11 -12.84
CA ALA A 31 -3.84 -20.39 -11.44
C ALA A 31 -2.57 -19.69 -10.92
N GLN A 32 -1.54 -19.58 -11.76
CA GLN A 32 -0.32 -18.83 -11.43
C GLN A 32 -0.54 -17.31 -11.44
N ALA A 33 -1.43 -16.81 -12.31
CA ALA A 33 -1.78 -15.39 -12.35
C ALA A 33 -2.71 -14.95 -11.23
N GLY A 34 -3.52 -15.85 -10.69
CA GLY A 34 -4.45 -15.59 -9.58
C GLY A 34 -3.80 -15.51 -8.20
N GLY A 35 -2.49 -15.73 -8.09
CA GLY A 35 -1.72 -15.49 -6.87
C GLY A 35 -1.42 -14.00 -6.68
N ARG A 36 -0.76 -13.65 -5.57
CA ARG A 36 -0.28 -12.28 -5.24
C ARG A 36 0.61 -11.65 -6.33
N PHE A 37 0.92 -12.38 -7.37
CA PHE A 37 1.86 -12.07 -8.42
C PHE A 37 1.21 -12.24 -9.79
N ALA A 38 0.05 -11.64 -9.97
CA ALA A 38 -0.57 -11.62 -11.27
C ALA A 38 0.44 -11.08 -12.30
N ALA A 39 0.92 -11.96 -13.15
CA ALA A 39 1.81 -11.59 -14.26
C ALA A 39 1.09 -10.70 -15.30
N LEU A 40 -0.20 -10.44 -15.08
CA LEU A 40 -1.05 -9.61 -15.91
C LEU A 40 -1.44 -8.34 -15.15
N PRO A 41 -1.35 -7.17 -15.79
CA PRO A 41 -1.76 -5.93 -15.18
C PRO A 41 -3.25 -5.97 -14.84
N GLY A 42 -3.60 -5.60 -13.60
CA GLY A 42 -4.97 -5.43 -13.17
C GLY A 42 -5.51 -4.06 -13.58
N HIS A 43 -6.79 -3.99 -13.88
CA HIS A 43 -7.51 -2.76 -14.18
C HIS A 43 -8.51 -2.47 -13.06
N ALA A 44 -8.65 -1.19 -12.73
CA ALA A 44 -9.70 -0.77 -11.83
C ALA A 44 -11.09 -1.01 -12.46
N ASP A 45 -12.06 -1.34 -11.63
CA ASP A 45 -13.46 -1.47 -12.04
C ASP A 45 -14.01 -0.10 -12.50
N PRO A 46 -14.42 0.05 -13.76
CA PRO A 46 -14.96 1.30 -14.27
C PRO A 46 -16.31 1.69 -13.67
N LEU A 47 -17.02 0.74 -13.04
CA LEU A 47 -18.29 0.98 -12.36
C LEU A 47 -18.12 1.40 -10.90
N ASN A 48 -16.94 1.20 -10.33
CA ASN A 48 -16.66 1.64 -8.97
C ASN A 48 -16.33 3.14 -8.95
N LYS A 49 -17.11 3.91 -8.20
CA LYS A 49 -16.98 5.37 -8.10
C LYS A 49 -15.93 5.82 -7.07
N THR A 50 -15.44 4.89 -6.24
CA THR A 50 -14.40 5.19 -5.26
C THR A 50 -13.08 5.50 -5.98
N PRO A 51 -12.28 6.46 -5.52
CA PRO A 51 -10.97 6.75 -6.10
C PRO A 51 -10.13 5.49 -6.26
N ARG A 52 -9.44 5.41 -7.40
CA ARG A 52 -8.55 4.27 -7.70
C ARG A 52 -7.29 4.37 -6.87
N ILE A 53 -6.77 3.22 -6.48
CA ILE A 53 -5.45 3.12 -5.88
C ILE A 53 -4.47 2.70 -6.97
N SER A 54 -3.41 3.47 -7.16
CA SER A 54 -2.27 3.01 -7.95
C SER A 54 -1.46 2.04 -7.11
N VAL A 55 -1.33 0.83 -7.60
CA VAL A 55 -0.43 -0.16 -7.03
C VAL A 55 0.73 -0.34 -7.98
N ARG A 56 1.72 -1.05 -7.58
CA ARG A 56 2.97 -1.23 -8.30
C ARG A 56 2.83 -1.40 -9.81
N GLY A 57 3.69 -0.74 -10.53
CA GLY A 57 3.71 -0.77 -11.99
C GLY A 57 2.49 -0.09 -12.60
N SER A 58 1.89 -0.72 -13.60
CA SER A 58 0.70 -0.23 -14.31
C SER A 58 -0.62 -0.70 -13.70
N SER A 59 -0.59 -1.50 -12.63
CA SER A 59 -1.80 -2.04 -12.03
C SER A 59 -2.58 -0.97 -11.28
N GLN A 60 -3.89 -0.98 -11.47
CA GLN A 60 -4.83 -0.11 -10.76
C GLN A 60 -5.85 -0.98 -10.02
N GLU A 61 -6.18 -0.58 -8.82
CA GLU A 61 -7.17 -1.27 -8.00
C GLU A 61 -8.34 -0.36 -7.65
N SER A 62 -9.49 -0.97 -7.46
CA SER A 62 -10.67 -0.34 -6.89
C SER A 62 -10.80 -0.71 -5.43
N VAL A 63 -11.32 0.17 -4.61
CA VAL A 63 -11.59 -0.10 -3.20
C VAL A 63 -13.05 -0.50 -3.03
N LEU A 64 -13.28 -1.59 -2.29
CA LEU A 64 -14.59 -2.03 -1.85
C LEU A 64 -14.67 -1.86 -0.33
N THR A 65 -15.60 -1.01 0.11
CA THR A 65 -15.89 -0.79 1.52
C THR A 65 -17.36 -1.11 1.76
N LEU A 66 -17.65 -2.08 2.64
CA LEU A 66 -19.01 -2.45 2.99
C LEU A 66 -19.53 -1.69 4.22
N ASP A 67 -20.84 -1.72 4.43
CA ASP A 67 -21.57 -0.83 5.36
C ASP A 67 -21.10 -0.86 6.81
N LYS A 68 -20.51 -1.97 7.26
CA LYS A 68 -19.97 -2.11 8.63
C LYS A 68 -18.44 -2.10 8.68
N ALA A 69 -17.79 -1.68 7.60
CA ALA A 69 -16.34 -1.50 7.61
C ALA A 69 -15.96 -0.38 8.59
N PRO A 70 -14.86 -0.54 9.33
CA PRO A 70 -14.37 0.53 10.21
C PRO A 70 -14.11 1.81 9.41
N ALA A 71 -14.55 2.94 9.95
CA ALA A 71 -14.21 4.23 9.37
C ALA A 71 -12.70 4.46 9.39
N GLN A 72 -12.17 5.00 8.30
CA GLN A 72 -10.74 5.29 8.13
C GLN A 72 -10.56 6.78 7.77
N PRO A 73 -10.96 7.71 8.65
CA PRO A 73 -10.94 9.14 8.34
C PRO A 73 -9.53 9.68 8.10
N GLU A 74 -8.51 8.99 8.61
CA GLU A 74 -7.10 9.35 8.42
C GLU A 74 -6.68 9.31 6.96
N TRP A 75 -7.31 8.45 6.16
CA TRP A 75 -7.00 8.25 4.73
C TRP A 75 -7.88 9.10 3.81
N SER A 76 -8.63 10.06 4.34
CA SER A 76 -9.53 10.91 3.55
C SER A 76 -8.81 11.95 2.68
N GLY A 77 -7.49 11.95 2.69
CA GLY A 77 -6.66 12.90 1.95
C GLY A 77 -6.28 14.11 2.78
N GLY A 78 -5.40 14.91 2.26
CA GLY A 78 -4.85 16.09 2.91
C GLY A 78 -3.40 16.29 2.50
N SER A 79 -2.83 17.42 2.88
CA SER A 79 -1.40 17.68 2.73
C SER A 79 -0.71 17.43 4.07
N PRO A 80 0.41 16.73 4.09
CA PRO A 80 1.18 16.55 5.31
C PRO A 80 1.72 17.90 5.80
N THR A 81 1.78 18.08 7.11
CA THR A 81 2.24 19.32 7.77
C THR A 81 3.69 19.22 8.26
N GLY A 82 4.16 17.99 8.47
CA GLY A 82 5.50 17.72 8.95
C GLY A 82 6.59 17.78 7.88
N GLN A 83 7.78 17.34 8.24
CA GLN A 83 8.96 17.37 7.39
C GLN A 83 9.25 15.98 6.80
N LEU A 84 9.34 15.90 5.48
CA LEU A 84 9.78 14.70 4.75
C LEU A 84 11.25 14.86 4.32
N LEU A 85 12.09 13.96 4.79
CA LEU A 85 13.49 13.84 4.39
C LEU A 85 13.65 12.60 3.51
N THR A 86 14.30 12.78 2.37
CA THR A 86 14.60 11.67 1.44
C THR A 86 16.10 11.53 1.28
N SER A 87 16.60 10.32 1.34
CA SER A 87 18.01 10.01 1.16
C SER A 87 18.18 8.63 0.54
N SER A 88 19.39 8.33 0.03
CA SER A 88 19.76 6.99 -0.41
C SER A 88 20.80 6.40 0.55
N ARG A 89 20.68 5.12 0.84
CA ARG A 89 21.60 4.37 1.69
C ARG A 89 21.91 3.01 1.09
N ILE A 90 23.12 2.52 1.33
CA ILE A 90 23.48 1.15 0.98
C ILE A 90 22.98 0.23 2.09
N ILE A 91 22.06 -0.66 1.76
CA ILE A 91 21.52 -1.68 2.66
C ILE A 91 21.69 -3.04 1.97
N ALA A 92 22.34 -3.97 2.64
CA ALA A 92 22.68 -5.29 2.08
C ALA A 92 23.40 -5.19 0.71
N GLY A 93 24.33 -4.24 0.57
CA GLY A 93 25.11 -4.03 -0.66
C GLY A 93 24.39 -3.32 -1.79
N GLN A 94 23.13 -2.88 -1.60
CA GLN A 94 22.34 -2.23 -2.62
C GLN A 94 21.85 -0.85 -2.19
N SER A 95 21.80 0.10 -3.15
CA SER A 95 21.31 1.45 -2.88
C SER A 95 19.79 1.44 -2.79
N ARG A 96 19.25 1.93 -1.66
CA ARG A 96 17.81 2.06 -1.42
C ARG A 96 17.46 3.49 -1.08
N ARG A 97 16.32 3.95 -1.57
CA ARG A 97 15.74 5.20 -1.12
C ARG A 97 15.14 4.99 0.29
N ILE A 98 15.47 5.91 1.17
CA ILE A 98 14.91 5.99 2.53
C ILE A 98 14.13 7.30 2.62
N GLN A 99 12.92 7.22 3.09
CA GLN A 99 12.05 8.36 3.35
C GLN A 99 11.79 8.41 4.85
N LEU A 100 12.07 9.55 5.48
CA LEU A 100 11.80 9.77 6.90
C LEU A 100 10.85 10.95 7.03
N TYR A 101 9.68 10.69 7.58
CA TYR A 101 8.70 11.71 7.91
C TYR A 101 8.68 11.98 9.39
N MET A 102 8.79 13.25 9.76
CA MET A 102 8.66 13.77 11.11
C MET A 102 7.43 14.67 11.16
N PRO A 103 6.38 14.32 11.93
CA PRO A 103 5.18 15.14 12.05
C PRO A 103 5.54 16.49 12.71
N ASP A 104 4.79 17.53 12.34
CA ASP A 104 4.91 18.85 12.96
C ASP A 104 4.18 18.86 14.31
N VAL A 105 4.87 18.45 15.34
CA VAL A 105 4.34 18.37 16.71
C VAL A 105 5.36 18.92 17.70
N ASP A 106 4.86 19.64 18.67
CA ASP A 106 5.69 20.10 19.80
C ASP A 106 5.82 18.95 20.80
N VAL A 107 6.96 18.27 20.76
CA VAL A 107 7.23 17.13 21.62
C VAL A 107 8.38 17.44 22.58
N LEU A 108 8.11 17.25 23.85
CA LEU A 108 9.11 17.34 24.91
C LEU A 108 9.91 16.03 25.08
N GLN A 109 9.51 14.97 24.40
CA GLN A 109 10.13 13.65 24.49
C GLN A 109 10.51 13.12 23.10
N PRO A 110 11.50 12.22 23.00
CA PRO A 110 11.84 11.57 21.75
C PRO A 110 10.63 10.90 21.10
N LEU A 111 10.48 11.08 19.79
CA LEU A 111 9.46 10.39 19.01
C LEU A 111 9.75 8.90 18.92
N GLY A 112 8.71 8.08 18.99
CA GLY A 112 8.78 6.71 18.53
C GLY A 112 9.09 6.67 17.01
N LEU A 113 9.62 5.55 16.54
CA LEU A 113 9.88 5.32 15.11
C LEU A 113 9.14 4.09 14.62
N VAL A 114 8.34 4.26 13.56
CA VAL A 114 7.72 3.16 12.82
C VAL A 114 8.49 2.97 11.53
N VAL A 115 8.96 1.76 11.27
CA VAL A 115 9.66 1.40 10.03
C VAL A 115 8.74 0.62 9.12
N LEU A 116 8.55 1.11 7.89
CA LEU A 116 7.67 0.54 6.88
C LEU A 116 8.50 0.00 5.71
N PRO A 117 8.54 -1.32 5.49
CA PRO A 117 8.94 -1.85 4.19
C PRO A 117 7.94 -1.42 3.12
N ASP A 118 8.31 -1.52 1.86
CA ASP A 118 7.50 -0.99 0.74
C ASP A 118 7.28 0.53 0.85
N GLY A 119 8.33 1.27 1.18
CA GLY A 119 8.27 2.72 1.42
C GLY A 119 7.60 3.47 0.28
N GLU A 120 7.91 3.13 -0.97
CA GLU A 120 7.28 3.70 -2.16
C GLU A 120 5.75 3.57 -2.15
N THR A 121 5.23 2.43 -1.66
CA THR A 121 3.78 2.21 -1.56
C THR A 121 3.15 3.13 -0.52
N TRP A 122 3.74 3.19 0.66
CA TRP A 122 3.19 3.98 1.76
C TRP A 122 3.28 5.48 1.53
N PHE A 123 4.43 5.94 1.04
CA PHE A 123 4.71 7.38 0.92
C PHE A 123 4.19 7.96 -0.39
N ASP A 124 4.45 7.29 -1.53
CA ASP A 124 4.16 7.86 -2.85
C ASP A 124 2.73 7.53 -3.33
N HIS A 125 2.14 6.39 -2.90
CA HIS A 125 0.84 5.95 -3.40
C HIS A 125 -0.29 6.09 -2.39
N LEU A 126 -0.04 5.80 -1.13
CA LEU A 126 -1.07 5.82 -0.09
C LEU A 126 -1.12 7.12 0.71
N GLY A 127 -0.07 7.94 0.69
CA GLY A 127 -0.06 9.23 1.38
C GLY A 127 -0.01 9.10 2.91
N VAL A 128 0.79 8.15 3.42
CA VAL A 128 0.89 7.84 4.86
C VAL A 128 1.24 9.05 5.72
N CYS A 129 2.00 10.03 5.21
CA CYS A 129 2.38 11.23 5.96
C CYS A 129 1.16 12.03 6.41
N ALA A 130 0.23 12.30 5.49
CA ALA A 130 -1.01 13.01 5.83
C ALA A 130 -1.90 12.19 6.77
N ALA A 131 -1.98 10.88 6.56
CA ALA A 131 -2.76 10.00 7.42
C ALA A 131 -2.25 9.98 8.86
N ILE A 132 -0.95 9.99 9.06
CA ILE A 132 -0.33 10.06 10.40
C ILE A 132 -0.64 11.40 11.08
N ASP A 133 -0.52 12.52 10.39
CA ASP A 133 -0.86 13.83 10.94
C ASP A 133 -2.31 13.87 11.42
N VAL A 134 -3.24 13.37 10.61
CA VAL A 134 -4.65 13.29 11.01
C VAL A 134 -4.84 12.38 12.22
N ALA A 135 -4.18 11.25 12.28
CA ALA A 135 -4.27 10.32 13.40
C ALA A 135 -3.73 10.91 14.71
N ILE A 136 -2.60 11.64 14.65
CA ILE A 136 -2.00 12.35 15.79
C ILE A 136 -2.92 13.49 16.24
N ASN A 137 -3.36 14.35 15.31
CA ASN A 137 -4.20 15.51 15.61
C ASN A 137 -5.55 15.11 16.24
N ASN A 138 -6.07 13.94 15.85
CA ASN A 138 -7.30 13.38 16.44
C ASN A 138 -7.04 12.60 17.75
N GLY A 139 -5.82 12.54 18.23
CA GLY A 139 -5.45 11.83 19.48
C GLY A 139 -5.61 10.30 19.38
N ARG A 140 -5.65 9.73 18.15
CA ARG A 140 -5.80 8.28 17.94
C ARG A 140 -4.50 7.53 18.13
N ILE A 141 -3.38 8.20 17.88
CA ILE A 141 -2.04 7.67 18.12
C ILE A 141 -1.19 8.75 18.80
N VAL A 142 -0.17 8.32 19.53
CA VAL A 142 0.87 9.23 20.02
C VAL A 142 1.75 9.70 18.86
N PRO A 143 2.42 10.86 18.97
CA PRO A 143 3.36 11.33 17.97
C PRO A 143 4.46 10.29 17.66
N VAL A 144 4.63 9.97 16.40
CA VAL A 144 5.64 9.02 15.91
C VAL A 144 6.25 9.52 14.60
N ALA A 145 7.54 9.28 14.43
CA ALA A 145 8.19 9.40 13.12
C ALA A 145 7.96 8.13 12.29
N ILE A 146 7.94 8.26 10.97
CA ILE A 146 7.78 7.12 10.07
C ILE A 146 8.96 7.08 9.12
N MET A 147 9.57 5.91 8.98
CA MET A 147 10.63 5.66 8.02
C MET A 147 10.18 4.61 7.00
N GLY A 148 10.16 5.00 5.73
CA GLY A 148 9.93 4.09 4.60
C GLY A 148 11.24 3.62 4.01
N ILE A 149 11.33 2.33 3.70
CA ILE A 149 12.44 1.73 2.98
C ILE A 149 11.87 1.18 1.67
N ASP A 150 12.33 1.74 0.55
CA ASP A 150 11.88 1.31 -0.75
C ASP A 150 12.48 -0.03 -1.16
N ASN A 151 11.72 -0.76 -1.96
CA ASN A 151 12.26 -1.91 -2.66
C ASN A 151 13.04 -1.44 -3.89
N ILE A 152 13.95 -2.26 -4.37
CA ILE A 152 14.66 -2.01 -5.62
C ILE A 152 13.76 -2.38 -6.80
N ASP A 153 13.19 -3.56 -6.73
CA ASP A 153 12.24 -4.09 -7.69
C ASP A 153 11.29 -5.12 -7.05
N GLU A 154 10.34 -5.58 -7.84
CA GLU A 154 9.34 -6.56 -7.38
C GLU A 154 9.95 -7.94 -7.10
N HIS A 155 10.96 -8.34 -7.87
CA HIS A 155 11.61 -9.64 -7.70
C HIS A 155 12.34 -9.69 -6.36
N GLU A 156 13.09 -8.65 -6.05
CA GLU A 156 13.80 -8.55 -4.77
C GLU A 156 12.84 -8.45 -3.59
N ARG A 157 11.78 -7.63 -3.72
CA ARG A 157 10.74 -7.56 -2.71
C ARG A 157 10.18 -8.92 -2.35
N ASN A 158 9.85 -9.71 -3.37
CA ASN A 158 9.30 -11.04 -3.19
C ASN A 158 10.32 -11.99 -2.51
N ALA A 159 11.60 -11.85 -2.83
CA ALA A 159 12.65 -12.63 -2.20
C ALA A 159 12.85 -12.27 -0.71
N ILE A 160 12.68 -10.99 -0.35
CA ILE A 160 12.88 -10.51 1.02
C ILE A 160 11.65 -10.74 1.88
N LEU A 161 10.47 -10.32 1.40
CA LEU A 161 9.23 -10.37 2.17
C LEU A 161 8.53 -11.74 2.10
N GLY A 162 8.79 -12.50 1.03
CA GLY A 162 8.23 -13.85 0.85
C GLY A 162 8.94 -14.94 1.66
N GLY A 163 10.06 -14.61 2.28
CA GLY A 163 10.94 -15.55 2.94
C GLY A 163 11.69 -16.43 1.93
N ARG A 164 13.02 -16.35 1.90
CA ARG A 164 13.81 -17.36 1.20
C ARG A 164 13.73 -18.63 2.02
N SER A 165 13.29 -19.71 1.41
CA SER A 165 13.32 -21.06 2.02
C SER A 165 14.73 -21.64 2.16
N GLU A 166 15.76 -20.82 1.95
CA GLU A 166 17.16 -21.20 2.03
C GLU A 166 17.84 -20.35 3.11
N LEU A 167 17.67 -20.78 4.33
CA LEU A 167 18.62 -20.59 5.44
C LEU A 167 18.90 -21.92 6.07
#